data_76d0993dcf5ce6e01993e1f28d8ad864
#
_entry.id   76d0993dcf5ce6e01993e1f28d8ad864
#
_cell.length_a   1.000
_cell.length_b   1.000
_cell.length_c   1.000
_cell.angle_alpha   90.00
_cell.angle_beta   90.00
_cell.angle_gamma   90.00
#
_symmetry.space_group_name_H-M   'P 1'
#
loop_
_entity.id
_entity.type
_entity.pdbx_description
1 polymer ?
#
loop_
_entity_poly.entity_id
_entity_poly.type
_entity_poly.pdbx_seq_one_letter_code
_entity_poly.pdbx_strand_id
1 'polypeptide(L)'
;MAAWIARRLLLLIPILLAASLLIFLLLRLGVGDPAMDYLRLSGVPPAEEVLAATREMLGLNAPLQVQYWRWLCDALRLDFGHSYATGRPVLADLLHFLPATLMLAGVAQVMILTISIPLGVWAARYPNRLPDNLVRIIAFLGVSMPNFWLAFLLVMLFSVRLNWLPAMGYGDWQHIILPAVSIAFMSLSINARLLRTSMLEVAGQRHVTWARLRGLSAREIERHHVLKNAAIPLITALGMHIGELIGGTLIIESIFAWPGVGRYAVSAIFNRDYPVIQCFTLLMVVVFVLCNLIVDIINAALDPRVRQHEGEHA
;
A
#
# COMPACT_ATOMS: atom_id res chain seq x y z
N MET A 1 -20.91 -7.09 -14.31
CA MET A 1 -19.65 -6.30 -14.25
C MET A 1 -19.90 -4.82 -14.00
N ALA A 2 -20.58 -4.06 -14.90
CA ALA A 2 -20.82 -2.61 -14.69
C ALA A 2 -21.56 -2.30 -13.38
N ALA A 3 -22.66 -2.98 -13.07
CA ALA A 3 -23.42 -2.79 -11.83
C ALA A 3 -22.58 -3.13 -10.57
N TRP A 4 -21.74 -4.15 -10.64
CA TRP A 4 -20.85 -4.53 -9.55
C TRP A 4 -19.76 -3.48 -9.32
N ILE A 5 -19.13 -2.98 -10.38
CA ILE A 5 -18.16 -1.87 -10.29
C ILE A 5 -18.85 -0.62 -9.71
N ALA A 6 -20.03 -0.28 -10.20
CA ALA A 6 -20.81 0.86 -9.67
C ALA A 6 -21.12 0.71 -8.18
N ARG A 7 -21.53 -0.48 -7.71
CA ARG A 7 -21.76 -0.75 -6.29
C ARG A 7 -20.49 -0.56 -5.45
N ARG A 8 -19.34 -1.03 -5.94
CA ARG A 8 -18.04 -0.85 -5.26
C ARG A 8 -17.62 0.62 -5.19
N LEU A 9 -17.84 1.38 -6.28
CA LEU A 9 -17.60 2.83 -6.28
C LEU A 9 -18.57 3.58 -5.37
N LEU A 10 -19.82 3.16 -5.28
CA LEU A 10 -20.78 3.74 -4.34
C LEU A 10 -20.39 3.51 -2.87
N LEU A 11 -19.80 2.35 -2.55
CA LEU A 11 -19.29 2.07 -1.21
C LEU A 11 -18.08 2.94 -0.85
N LEU A 12 -17.37 3.53 -1.81
CA LEU A 12 -16.31 4.50 -1.55
C LEU A 12 -16.86 5.74 -0.82
N ILE A 13 -18.10 6.15 -1.12
CA ILE A 13 -18.69 7.35 -0.51
C ILE A 13 -18.79 7.22 1.03
N PRO A 14 -19.46 6.21 1.61
CA PRO A 14 -19.51 6.08 3.06
C PRO A 14 -18.15 5.84 3.70
N ILE A 15 -17.22 5.16 3.01
CA ILE A 15 -15.85 4.96 3.50
C ILE A 15 -15.12 6.30 3.58
N LEU A 16 -15.19 7.13 2.54
CA LEU A 16 -14.57 8.47 2.55
C LEU A 16 -15.20 9.38 3.60
N LEU A 17 -16.51 9.33 3.77
CA LEU A 17 -17.18 10.11 4.82
C LEU A 17 -16.75 9.65 6.22
N ALA A 18 -16.69 8.36 6.47
CA ALA A 18 -16.21 7.83 7.74
C ALA A 18 -14.74 8.18 8.00
N ALA A 19 -13.86 8.01 7.00
CA ALA A 19 -12.46 8.37 7.10
C ALA A 19 -12.27 9.88 7.30
N SER A 20 -13.03 10.72 6.59
CA SER A 20 -12.98 12.17 6.71
C SER A 20 -13.40 12.65 8.12
N LEU A 21 -14.48 12.08 8.65
CA LEU A 21 -14.93 12.40 10.01
C LEU A 21 -13.91 11.94 11.04
N LEU A 22 -13.39 10.72 10.90
CA LEU A 22 -12.42 10.16 11.83
C LEU A 22 -11.14 11.00 11.88
N ILE A 23 -10.54 11.31 10.73
CA ILE A 23 -9.30 12.11 10.68
C ILE A 23 -9.53 13.53 11.18
N PHE A 24 -10.66 14.15 10.82
CA PHE A 24 -11.03 15.46 11.32
C PHE A 24 -11.12 15.48 12.85
N LEU A 25 -11.84 14.53 13.44
CA LEU A 25 -11.99 14.43 14.91
C LEU A 25 -10.66 14.13 15.60
N LEU A 26 -9.85 13.18 15.07
CA LEU A 26 -8.54 12.87 15.62
C LEU A 26 -7.62 14.10 15.68
N LEU A 27 -7.63 14.93 14.66
CA LEU A 27 -6.79 16.13 14.58
C LEU A 27 -7.34 17.28 15.43
N ARG A 28 -8.65 17.38 15.62
CA ARG A 28 -9.29 18.45 16.41
C ARG A 28 -9.37 18.13 17.91
N LEU A 29 -9.51 16.86 18.26
CA LEU A 29 -9.53 16.41 19.66
C LEU A 29 -8.15 16.01 20.18
N GLY A 30 -7.16 15.93 19.30
CA GLY A 30 -5.77 15.66 19.65
C GLY A 30 -5.14 16.78 20.49
N VAL A 31 -3.99 16.46 21.07
CA VAL A 31 -3.23 17.42 21.88
C VAL A 31 -2.56 18.45 20.97
N GLY A 32 -3.01 19.70 21.03
CA GLY A 32 -2.46 20.84 20.29
C GLY A 32 -3.52 21.85 19.89
N ASP A 33 -3.07 23.06 19.53
CA ASP A 33 -3.90 24.11 18.98
C ASP A 33 -3.48 24.33 17.52
N PRO A 34 -4.37 24.07 16.54
CA PRO A 34 -4.04 24.26 15.13
C PRO A 34 -3.55 25.68 14.78
N ALA A 35 -4.01 26.71 15.49
CA ALA A 35 -3.56 28.07 15.28
C ALA A 35 -2.11 28.25 15.77
N MET A 36 -1.77 27.65 16.90
CA MET A 36 -0.40 27.65 17.43
C MET A 36 0.55 26.90 16.48
N ASP A 37 0.14 25.74 15.99
CA ASP A 37 0.94 24.94 15.06
C ASP A 37 1.13 25.68 13.72
N TYR A 38 0.10 26.37 13.22
CA TYR A 38 0.19 27.25 12.04
C TYR A 38 1.21 28.37 12.23
N LEU A 39 1.13 29.13 13.34
CA LEU A 39 2.06 30.22 13.63
C LEU A 39 3.50 29.72 13.77
N ARG A 40 3.69 28.59 14.45
CA ARG A 40 5.01 27.97 14.63
C ARG A 40 5.64 27.62 13.28
N LEU A 41 4.87 27.04 12.35
CA LEU A 41 5.35 26.64 11.04
C LEU A 41 5.56 27.84 10.11
N SER A 42 4.75 28.89 10.26
CA SER A 42 4.90 30.16 9.52
C SER A 42 6.02 31.05 10.08
N GLY A 43 6.67 30.66 11.18
CA GLY A 43 7.73 31.46 11.81
C GLY A 43 7.24 32.75 12.47
N VAL A 44 5.94 32.87 12.75
CA VAL A 44 5.33 34.05 13.37
C VAL A 44 5.25 33.85 14.89
N PRO A 45 5.76 34.78 15.72
CA PRO A 45 5.65 34.69 17.17
C PRO A 45 4.19 34.64 17.63
N PRO A 46 3.82 33.73 18.56
CA PRO A 46 2.44 33.51 18.99
C PRO A 46 2.02 34.54 20.06
N ALA A 47 1.97 35.82 19.71
CA ALA A 47 1.36 36.83 20.58
C ALA A 47 -0.16 36.58 20.71
N GLU A 48 -0.76 36.91 21.86
CA GLU A 48 -2.19 36.61 22.10
C GLU A 48 -3.12 37.19 21.02
N GLU A 49 -2.87 38.42 20.58
CA GLU A 49 -3.65 39.06 19.52
C GLU A 49 -3.52 38.32 18.17
N VAL A 50 -2.29 37.91 17.81
CA VAL A 50 -2.02 37.15 16.58
C VAL A 50 -2.64 35.77 16.63
N LEU A 51 -2.58 35.11 17.79
CA LEU A 51 -3.20 33.81 17.99
C LEU A 51 -4.73 33.87 17.88
N ALA A 52 -5.36 34.91 18.46
CA ALA A 52 -6.80 35.12 18.36
C ALA A 52 -7.22 35.39 16.90
N ALA A 53 -6.50 36.25 16.18
CA ALA A 53 -6.74 36.51 14.76
C ALA A 53 -6.55 35.26 13.90
N THR A 54 -5.54 34.44 14.19
CA THR A 54 -5.29 33.17 13.48
C THR A 54 -6.40 32.16 13.73
N ARG A 55 -6.92 32.02 14.96
CA ARG A 55 -8.07 31.16 15.27
C ARG A 55 -9.32 31.58 14.50
N GLU A 56 -9.55 32.88 14.38
CA GLU A 56 -10.67 33.42 13.59
C GLU A 56 -10.47 33.13 12.10
N MET A 57 -9.29 33.40 11.55
CA MET A 57 -8.92 33.14 10.16
C MET A 57 -9.09 31.64 9.79
N LEU A 58 -8.69 30.74 10.67
CA LEU A 58 -8.82 29.28 10.48
C LEU A 58 -10.23 28.75 10.83
N GLY A 59 -11.16 29.65 11.28
CA GLY A 59 -12.52 29.28 11.63
C GLY A 59 -12.64 28.39 12.86
N LEU A 60 -11.65 28.37 13.77
CA LEU A 60 -11.56 27.48 14.92
C LEU A 60 -12.54 27.87 16.04
N ASN A 61 -13.06 29.09 16.02
CA ASN A 61 -14.03 29.58 17.00
C ASN A 61 -15.45 29.04 16.78
N ALA A 62 -15.71 28.41 15.60
CA ALA A 62 -17.00 27.81 15.31
C ALA A 62 -17.15 26.44 16.02
N PRO A 63 -18.39 25.96 16.27
CA PRO A 63 -18.64 24.61 16.76
C PRO A 63 -18.03 23.54 15.82
N LEU A 64 -17.56 22.41 16.36
CA LEU A 64 -16.89 21.35 15.59
C LEU A 64 -17.69 20.86 14.37
N GLN A 65 -19.02 20.77 14.52
CA GLN A 65 -19.92 20.37 13.44
C GLN A 65 -19.86 21.35 12.26
N VAL A 66 -19.78 22.65 12.56
CA VAL A 66 -19.69 23.70 11.55
C VAL A 66 -18.32 23.70 10.88
N GLN A 67 -17.23 23.49 11.67
CA GLN A 67 -15.88 23.36 11.13
C GLN A 67 -15.79 22.16 10.17
N TYR A 68 -16.31 20.98 10.60
CA TYR A 68 -16.32 19.78 9.77
C TYR A 68 -17.12 20.01 8.47
N TRP A 69 -18.32 20.58 8.56
CA TRP A 69 -19.16 20.81 7.39
C TRP A 69 -18.52 21.75 6.37
N ARG A 70 -17.92 22.85 6.82
CA ARG A 70 -17.18 23.77 5.95
C ARG A 70 -16.03 23.07 5.26
N TRP A 71 -15.19 22.39 6.03
CA TRP A 71 -14.08 21.64 5.50
C TRP A 71 -14.51 20.54 4.51
N LEU A 72 -15.61 19.84 4.79
CA LEU A 72 -16.15 18.80 3.90
C LEU A 72 -16.64 19.41 2.59
N CYS A 73 -17.32 20.56 2.64
CA CYS A 73 -17.76 21.27 1.43
C CYS A 73 -16.58 21.73 0.56
N ASP A 74 -15.50 22.19 1.17
CA ASP A 74 -14.27 22.56 0.46
C ASP A 74 -13.58 21.34 -0.12
N ALA A 75 -13.46 20.24 0.64
CA ALA A 75 -12.91 18.98 0.18
C ALA A 75 -13.69 18.38 -1.01
N LEU A 76 -15.02 18.50 -1.04
CA LEU A 76 -15.85 18.10 -2.18
C LEU A 76 -15.60 18.91 -3.44
N ARG A 77 -15.06 20.13 -3.29
CA ARG A 77 -14.60 20.98 -4.41
C ARG A 77 -13.13 20.76 -4.75
N LEU A 78 -12.49 19.75 -4.11
CA LEU A 78 -11.07 19.45 -4.22
C LEU A 78 -10.17 20.57 -3.67
N ASP A 79 -10.70 21.41 -2.81
CA ASP A 79 -9.94 22.42 -2.08
C ASP A 79 -9.65 21.89 -0.67
N PHE A 80 -8.41 21.45 -0.46
CA PHE A 80 -7.91 20.99 0.83
C PHE A 80 -7.08 22.05 1.56
N GLY A 81 -7.10 23.29 1.04
CA GLY A 81 -6.34 24.40 1.59
C GLY A 81 -4.85 24.33 1.28
N HIS A 82 -4.08 25.04 2.08
CA HIS A 82 -2.64 25.22 1.92
C HIS A 82 -1.88 24.56 3.09
N SER A 83 -0.73 23.99 2.78
CA SER A 83 0.18 23.45 3.79
C SER A 83 0.63 24.58 4.73
N TYR A 84 0.58 24.33 6.02
CA TYR A 84 1.06 25.28 7.03
C TYR A 84 2.57 25.49 6.96
N ALA A 85 3.31 24.47 6.52
CA ALA A 85 4.77 24.51 6.42
C ALA A 85 5.27 25.15 5.12
N THR A 86 4.60 24.88 3.98
CA THR A 86 5.10 25.31 2.66
C THR A 86 4.30 26.45 2.05
N GLY A 87 3.08 26.70 2.54
CA GLY A 87 2.14 27.68 1.96
C GLY A 87 1.58 27.30 0.59
N ARG A 88 1.88 26.08 0.09
CA ARG A 88 1.44 25.63 -1.23
C ARG A 88 0.11 24.86 -1.16
N PRO A 89 -0.68 24.81 -2.25
CA PRO A 89 -1.90 24.01 -2.31
C PRO A 89 -1.62 22.54 -2.06
N VAL A 90 -2.28 21.96 -1.04
CA VAL A 90 -1.99 20.61 -0.55
C VAL A 90 -2.23 19.53 -1.59
N LEU A 91 -3.37 19.60 -2.30
CA LEU A 91 -3.71 18.59 -3.31
C LEU A 91 -2.69 18.54 -4.44
N ALA A 92 -2.23 19.71 -4.90
CA ALA A 92 -1.23 19.81 -5.96
C ALA A 92 0.11 19.17 -5.54
N ASP A 93 0.56 19.43 -4.31
CA ASP A 93 1.78 18.82 -3.77
C ASP A 93 1.63 17.29 -3.65
N LEU A 94 0.53 16.80 -3.12
CA LEU A 94 0.30 15.34 -2.98
C LEU A 94 0.25 14.65 -4.35
N LEU A 95 -0.42 15.26 -5.34
CA LEU A 95 -0.46 14.71 -6.70
C LEU A 95 0.91 14.76 -7.39
N HIS A 96 1.76 15.73 -7.05
CA HIS A 96 3.14 15.80 -7.53
C HIS A 96 4.01 14.65 -7.02
N PHE A 97 3.85 14.27 -5.74
CA PHE A 97 4.62 13.19 -5.12
C PHE A 97 4.03 11.79 -5.36
N LEU A 98 2.75 11.68 -5.70
CA LEU A 98 2.04 10.41 -5.88
C LEU A 98 2.70 9.47 -6.91
N PRO A 99 3.16 9.93 -8.09
CA PRO A 99 3.79 9.05 -9.07
C PRO A 99 5.02 8.31 -8.56
N ALA A 100 5.83 8.94 -7.70
CA ALA A 100 7.00 8.31 -7.12
C ALA A 100 6.62 7.16 -6.17
N THR A 101 5.59 7.33 -5.34
CA THR A 101 5.04 6.26 -4.50
C THR A 101 4.48 5.11 -5.33
N LEU A 102 3.68 5.42 -6.36
CA LEU A 102 3.09 4.40 -7.24
C LEU A 102 4.17 3.64 -8.03
N MET A 103 5.23 4.31 -8.46
CA MET A 103 6.37 3.68 -9.11
C MET A 103 7.08 2.70 -8.17
N LEU A 104 7.35 3.11 -6.94
CA LEU A 104 7.97 2.24 -5.93
C LEU A 104 7.11 1.02 -5.61
N ALA A 105 5.81 1.23 -5.36
CA ALA A 105 4.85 0.14 -5.12
C ALA A 105 4.73 -0.79 -6.33
N GLY A 106 4.69 -0.24 -7.55
CA GLY A 106 4.63 -1.01 -8.80
C GLY A 106 5.87 -1.89 -9.01
N VAL A 107 7.07 -1.34 -8.79
CA VAL A 107 8.32 -2.12 -8.87
C VAL A 107 8.35 -3.21 -7.81
N ALA A 108 7.98 -2.91 -6.57
CA ALA A 108 7.88 -3.90 -5.51
C ALA A 108 6.88 -5.02 -5.88
N GLN A 109 5.72 -4.68 -6.43
CA GLN A 109 4.72 -5.65 -6.89
C GLN A 109 5.24 -6.55 -8.02
N VAL A 110 5.96 -5.98 -9.00
CA VAL A 110 6.62 -6.76 -10.07
C VAL A 110 7.67 -7.71 -9.48
N MET A 111 8.48 -7.25 -8.53
CA MET A 111 9.46 -8.10 -7.83
C MET A 111 8.76 -9.24 -7.06
N ILE A 112 7.66 -8.95 -6.36
CA ILE A 112 6.88 -9.98 -5.67
C ILE A 112 6.45 -11.07 -6.66
N LEU A 113 5.86 -10.70 -7.78
CA LEU A 113 5.37 -11.65 -8.79
C LEU A 113 6.51 -12.45 -9.42
N THR A 114 7.54 -11.76 -9.90
CA THR A 114 8.62 -12.38 -10.68
C THR A 114 9.52 -13.29 -9.84
N ILE A 115 9.60 -13.09 -8.52
CA ILE A 115 10.45 -13.88 -7.64
C ILE A 115 9.63 -14.93 -6.87
N SER A 116 8.45 -14.59 -6.33
CA SER A 116 7.68 -15.54 -5.52
C SER A 116 7.14 -16.71 -6.34
N ILE A 117 6.74 -16.49 -7.60
CA ILE A 117 6.20 -17.55 -8.44
C ILE A 117 7.26 -18.60 -8.76
N PRO A 118 8.45 -18.28 -9.30
CA PRO A 118 9.49 -19.28 -9.53
C PRO A 118 9.93 -19.99 -8.23
N LEU A 119 10.07 -19.25 -7.12
CA LEU A 119 10.45 -19.85 -5.83
C LEU A 119 9.39 -20.83 -5.33
N GLY A 120 8.11 -20.46 -5.39
CA GLY A 120 7.00 -21.33 -4.97
C GLY A 120 6.90 -22.60 -5.82
N VAL A 121 7.02 -22.47 -7.14
CA VAL A 121 7.05 -23.61 -8.07
C VAL A 121 8.25 -24.51 -7.80
N TRP A 122 9.44 -23.93 -7.60
CA TRP A 122 10.66 -24.68 -7.32
C TRP A 122 10.56 -25.48 -6.02
N ALA A 123 10.03 -24.86 -4.96
CA ALA A 123 9.78 -25.54 -3.68
C ALA A 123 8.75 -26.67 -3.81
N ALA A 124 7.66 -26.45 -4.56
CA ALA A 124 6.62 -27.45 -4.78
C ALA A 124 7.09 -28.66 -5.61
N ARG A 125 8.03 -28.46 -6.53
CA ARG A 125 8.65 -29.56 -7.31
C ARG A 125 9.52 -30.50 -6.47
N TYR A 126 10.12 -29.98 -5.41
CA TYR A 126 11.08 -30.72 -4.58
C TYR A 126 10.67 -30.68 -3.09
N PRO A 127 9.49 -31.24 -2.73
CA PRO A 127 8.96 -31.19 -1.38
C PRO A 127 9.90 -31.90 -0.39
N ASN A 128 10.10 -31.28 0.77
CA ASN A 128 11.00 -31.73 1.84
C ASN A 128 12.50 -31.83 1.43
N ARG A 129 12.89 -31.23 0.31
CA ARG A 129 14.28 -31.11 -0.12
C ARG A 129 14.79 -29.69 0.10
N LEU A 130 16.07 -29.46 -0.30
CA LEU A 130 16.74 -28.17 -0.11
C LEU A 130 15.93 -26.97 -0.62
N PRO A 131 15.33 -26.96 -1.85
CA PRO A 131 14.54 -25.84 -2.33
C PRO A 131 13.35 -25.51 -1.42
N ASP A 132 12.62 -26.52 -0.97
CA ASP A 132 11.48 -26.35 -0.08
C ASP A 132 11.89 -25.81 1.28
N ASN A 133 12.99 -26.33 1.85
CA ASN A 133 13.52 -25.85 3.12
C ASN A 133 13.99 -24.40 3.03
N LEU A 134 14.66 -24.01 1.94
CA LEU A 134 15.06 -22.62 1.69
C LEU A 134 13.87 -21.68 1.63
N VAL A 135 12.83 -22.02 0.87
CA VAL A 135 11.62 -21.19 0.79
C VAL A 135 10.93 -21.09 2.16
N ARG A 136 10.91 -22.15 2.96
CA ARG A 136 10.37 -22.11 4.34
C ARG A 136 11.17 -21.18 5.25
N ILE A 137 12.50 -21.21 5.15
CA ILE A 137 13.39 -20.31 5.92
C ILE A 137 13.16 -18.85 5.47
N ILE A 138 13.15 -18.59 4.17
CA ILE A 138 12.88 -17.26 3.62
C ILE A 138 11.51 -16.76 4.08
N ALA A 139 10.48 -17.60 4.03
CA ALA A 139 9.14 -17.27 4.49
C ALA A 139 9.10 -16.93 5.98
N PHE A 140 9.83 -17.69 6.81
CA PHE A 140 9.94 -17.41 8.24
C PHE A 140 10.65 -16.06 8.49
N LEU A 141 11.78 -15.82 7.83
CA LEU A 141 12.51 -14.56 7.95
C LEU A 141 11.67 -13.38 7.49
N GLY A 142 10.98 -13.51 6.34
CA GLY A 142 10.17 -12.44 5.77
C GLY A 142 9.02 -11.99 6.67
N VAL A 143 8.38 -12.92 7.38
CA VAL A 143 7.30 -12.58 8.32
C VAL A 143 7.84 -12.06 9.66
N SER A 144 9.05 -12.49 10.05
CA SER A 144 9.64 -12.14 11.35
C SER A 144 10.35 -10.79 11.35
N MET A 145 10.76 -10.28 10.18
CA MET A 145 11.55 -9.06 10.06
C MET A 145 10.69 -7.84 9.67
N PRO A 146 10.66 -6.77 10.49
CA PRO A 146 10.05 -5.52 10.07
C PRO A 146 10.73 -4.93 8.83
N ASN A 147 9.94 -4.40 7.88
CA ASN A 147 10.46 -3.83 6.62
C ASN A 147 11.51 -2.74 6.84
N PHE A 148 11.32 -1.87 7.83
CA PHE A 148 12.27 -0.81 8.16
C PHE A 148 13.62 -1.37 8.68
N TRP A 149 13.60 -2.45 9.46
CA TRP A 149 14.81 -3.09 9.95
C TRP A 149 15.58 -3.75 8.81
N LEU A 150 14.87 -4.44 7.92
CA LEU A 150 15.47 -4.98 6.70
C LEU A 150 16.09 -3.86 5.84
N ALA A 151 15.41 -2.71 5.70
CA ALA A 151 15.93 -1.56 4.97
C ALA A 151 17.28 -1.10 5.51
N PHE A 152 17.43 -0.95 6.83
CA PHE A 152 18.71 -0.61 7.45
C PHE A 152 19.80 -1.66 7.21
N LEU A 153 19.46 -2.95 7.30
CA LEU A 153 20.42 -4.02 7.01
C LEU A 153 20.91 -3.99 5.56
N LEU A 154 19.97 -3.76 4.61
CA LEU A 154 20.30 -3.65 3.20
C LEU A 154 21.19 -2.44 2.92
N VAL A 155 20.90 -1.29 3.51
CA VAL A 155 21.77 -0.09 3.41
C VAL A 155 23.14 -0.36 3.99
N MET A 156 23.23 -0.95 5.18
CA MET A 156 24.52 -1.27 5.81
C MET A 156 25.35 -2.22 4.96
N LEU A 157 24.72 -3.24 4.36
CA LEU A 157 25.42 -4.21 3.56
C LEU A 157 25.77 -3.67 2.17
N PHE A 158 24.78 -3.23 1.40
CA PHE A 158 24.96 -2.93 -0.03
C PHE A 158 25.46 -1.51 -0.29
N SER A 159 25.14 -0.56 0.57
CA SER A 159 25.59 0.82 0.38
C SER A 159 26.86 1.13 1.15
N VAL A 160 26.92 0.78 2.46
CA VAL A 160 28.05 1.19 3.31
C VAL A 160 29.24 0.23 3.17
N ARG A 161 29.02 -1.10 3.21
CA ARG A 161 30.13 -2.06 3.16
C ARG A 161 30.58 -2.41 1.75
N LEU A 162 29.64 -2.64 0.84
CA LEU A 162 29.95 -3.10 -0.52
C LEU A 162 30.05 -1.94 -1.53
N ASN A 163 29.49 -0.77 -1.23
CA ASN A 163 29.40 0.39 -2.15
C ASN A 163 28.79 0.03 -3.52
N TRP A 164 27.85 -0.92 -3.58
CA TRP A 164 27.21 -1.35 -4.81
C TRP A 164 26.00 -0.51 -5.20
N LEU A 165 25.22 -0.07 -4.19
CA LEU A 165 23.97 0.63 -4.39
C LEU A 165 23.92 1.90 -3.52
N PRO A 166 23.23 2.96 -3.97
CA PRO A 166 23.09 4.19 -3.21
C PRO A 166 22.26 3.96 -1.93
N ALA A 167 22.66 4.64 -0.84
CA ALA A 167 21.95 4.53 0.44
C ALA A 167 20.63 5.29 0.45
N MET A 168 20.54 6.42 -0.24
CA MET A 168 19.39 7.33 -0.25
C MET A 168 19.33 8.11 -1.56
N GLY A 169 18.18 8.69 -1.86
CA GLY A 169 18.00 9.58 -3.00
C GLY A 169 17.01 9.06 -4.04
N TYR A 170 16.96 9.79 -5.15
CA TYR A 170 16.07 9.53 -6.28
C TYR A 170 16.78 9.94 -7.57
N GLY A 171 16.59 9.20 -8.65
CA GLY A 171 17.17 9.53 -9.95
C GLY A 171 17.39 8.29 -10.79
N ASP A 172 18.49 7.59 -10.58
CA ASP A 172 18.84 6.40 -11.35
C ASP A 172 18.10 5.16 -10.88
N TRP A 173 18.00 4.14 -11.76
CA TRP A 173 17.36 2.86 -11.46
C TRP A 173 17.93 2.15 -10.23
N GLN A 174 19.17 2.44 -9.85
CA GLN A 174 19.83 1.86 -8.68
C GLN A 174 19.18 2.30 -7.36
N HIS A 175 18.62 3.52 -7.30
CA HIS A 175 17.99 4.07 -6.11
C HIS A 175 16.69 3.35 -5.72
N ILE A 176 16.01 2.68 -6.66
CA ILE A 176 14.75 1.98 -6.38
C ILE A 176 14.94 0.56 -5.84
N ILE A 177 16.12 -0.05 -6.03
CA ILE A 177 16.36 -1.46 -5.70
C ILE A 177 16.17 -1.73 -4.21
N LEU A 178 16.93 -1.05 -3.35
CA LEU A 178 16.88 -1.28 -1.91
C LEU A 178 15.51 -0.96 -1.29
N PRO A 179 14.88 0.18 -1.62
CA PRO A 179 13.51 0.45 -1.19
C PRO A 179 12.52 -0.63 -1.63
N ALA A 180 12.54 -1.01 -2.92
CA ALA A 180 11.62 -2.01 -3.46
C ALA A 180 11.81 -3.39 -2.81
N VAL A 181 13.06 -3.85 -2.63
CA VAL A 181 13.36 -5.11 -1.91
C VAL A 181 12.84 -5.05 -0.48
N SER A 182 13.05 -3.93 0.22
CA SER A 182 12.63 -3.76 1.62
C SER A 182 11.11 -3.91 1.78
N ILE A 183 10.33 -3.33 0.87
CA ILE A 183 8.87 -3.41 0.88
C ILE A 183 8.39 -4.79 0.41
N ALA A 184 9.01 -5.34 -0.65
CA ALA A 184 8.56 -6.56 -1.29
C ALA A 184 8.84 -7.82 -0.48
N PHE A 185 9.88 -7.85 0.36
CA PHE A 185 10.43 -9.06 0.94
C PHE A 185 9.44 -9.89 1.76
N MET A 186 8.62 -9.24 2.60
CA MET A 186 7.60 -9.91 3.40
C MET A 186 6.54 -10.56 2.50
N SER A 187 5.93 -9.78 1.60
CA SER A 187 4.88 -10.26 0.70
C SER A 187 5.39 -11.32 -0.27
N LEU A 188 6.61 -11.15 -0.81
CA LEU A 188 7.29 -12.15 -1.64
C LEU A 188 7.42 -13.49 -0.90
N SER A 189 7.86 -13.45 0.35
CA SER A 189 8.10 -14.61 1.19
C SER A 189 6.80 -15.37 1.49
N ILE A 190 5.73 -14.64 1.82
CA ILE A 190 4.40 -15.20 2.07
C ILE A 190 3.85 -15.84 0.79
N ASN A 191 3.94 -15.14 -0.34
CA ASN A 191 3.39 -15.60 -1.62
C ASN A 191 4.12 -16.84 -2.17
N ALA A 192 5.45 -16.92 -2.01
CA ALA A 192 6.21 -18.10 -2.40
C ALA A 192 5.75 -19.33 -1.62
N ARG A 193 5.56 -19.20 -0.30
CA ARG A 193 5.05 -20.28 0.57
C ARG A 193 3.60 -20.63 0.24
N LEU A 194 2.75 -19.64 0.01
CA LEU A 194 1.34 -19.84 -0.36
C LEU A 194 1.24 -20.64 -1.65
N LEU A 195 1.95 -20.21 -2.70
CA LEU A 195 1.95 -20.93 -3.98
C LEU A 195 2.46 -22.36 -3.84
N ARG A 196 3.55 -22.57 -3.10
CA ARG A 196 4.07 -23.91 -2.80
C ARG A 196 3.00 -24.81 -2.17
N THR A 197 2.29 -24.31 -1.17
CA THR A 197 1.26 -25.08 -0.45
C THR A 197 0.09 -25.38 -1.37
N SER A 198 -0.43 -24.39 -2.08
CA SER A 198 -1.53 -24.56 -3.04
C SER A 198 -1.17 -25.54 -4.17
N MET A 199 0.05 -25.50 -4.68
CA MET A 199 0.49 -26.46 -5.71
C MET A 199 0.50 -27.89 -5.20
N LEU A 200 0.94 -28.14 -3.96
CA LEU A 200 0.95 -29.49 -3.37
C LEU A 200 -0.47 -30.00 -3.12
N GLU A 201 -1.37 -29.15 -2.65
CA GLU A 201 -2.79 -29.49 -2.44
C GLU A 201 -3.47 -29.84 -3.78
N VAL A 202 -3.30 -28.98 -4.79
CA VAL A 202 -3.88 -29.21 -6.14
C VAL A 202 -3.31 -30.47 -6.78
N ALA A 203 -2.01 -30.74 -6.62
CA ALA A 203 -1.37 -31.93 -7.17
C ALA A 203 -1.95 -33.25 -6.64
N GLY A 204 -2.56 -33.23 -5.44
CA GLY A 204 -3.29 -34.35 -4.83
C GLY A 204 -4.74 -34.52 -5.29
N GLN A 205 -5.30 -33.59 -6.04
CA GLN A 205 -6.72 -33.61 -6.44
C GLN A 205 -7.03 -34.62 -7.55
N ARG A 206 -8.28 -35.09 -7.58
CA ARG A 206 -8.74 -36.13 -8.53
C ARG A 206 -8.52 -35.75 -10.00
N HIS A 207 -8.76 -34.50 -10.38
CA HIS A 207 -8.60 -34.06 -11.76
C HIS A 207 -7.14 -34.18 -12.24
N VAL A 208 -6.15 -34.00 -11.36
CA VAL A 208 -4.72 -34.18 -11.68
C VAL A 208 -4.41 -35.67 -11.84
N THR A 209 -5.00 -36.54 -11.02
CA THR A 209 -4.89 -37.99 -11.16
C THR A 209 -5.47 -38.45 -12.50
N TRP A 210 -6.64 -37.96 -12.90
CA TRP A 210 -7.23 -38.24 -14.21
C TRP A 210 -6.36 -37.78 -15.36
N ALA A 211 -5.74 -36.60 -15.25
CA ALA A 211 -4.81 -36.10 -16.27
C ALA A 211 -3.60 -37.05 -16.45
N ARG A 212 -3.06 -37.59 -15.34
CA ARG A 212 -1.97 -38.59 -15.38
C ARG A 212 -2.42 -39.90 -16.05
N LEU A 213 -3.60 -40.41 -15.72
CA LEU A 213 -4.16 -41.62 -16.31
C LEU A 213 -4.41 -41.47 -17.84
N ARG A 214 -4.67 -40.27 -18.31
CA ARG A 214 -4.80 -39.93 -19.75
C ARG A 214 -3.46 -39.81 -20.45
N GLY A 215 -2.32 -40.03 -19.78
CA GLY A 215 -1.00 -40.00 -20.39
C GLY A 215 -0.42 -38.60 -20.66
N LEU A 216 -0.96 -37.56 -20.01
CA LEU A 216 -0.39 -36.20 -20.13
C LEU A 216 1.00 -36.17 -19.48
N SER A 217 1.91 -35.40 -20.08
CA SER A 217 3.26 -35.25 -19.56
C SER A 217 3.27 -34.51 -18.19
N ALA A 218 4.25 -34.80 -17.34
CA ALA A 218 4.38 -34.14 -16.04
C ALA A 218 4.43 -32.62 -16.14
N ARG A 219 5.06 -32.08 -17.21
CA ARG A 219 5.18 -30.65 -17.48
C ARG A 219 3.84 -30.02 -17.87
N GLU A 220 3.04 -30.71 -18.66
CA GLU A 220 1.69 -30.27 -19.03
C GLU A 220 0.76 -30.25 -17.82
N ILE A 221 0.80 -31.33 -17.02
CA ILE A 221 0.02 -31.43 -15.79
C ILE A 221 0.38 -30.29 -14.84
N GLU A 222 1.68 -30.05 -14.61
CA GLU A 222 2.13 -28.97 -13.74
C GLU A 222 1.65 -27.61 -14.25
N ARG A 223 1.83 -27.30 -15.54
CA ARG A 223 1.55 -25.98 -16.08
C ARG A 223 0.04 -25.69 -16.21
N HIS A 224 -0.74 -26.66 -16.71
CA HIS A 224 -2.14 -26.44 -17.08
C HIS A 224 -3.15 -26.91 -16.05
N HIS A 225 -2.78 -27.90 -15.21
CA HIS A 225 -3.69 -28.46 -14.20
C HIS A 225 -3.34 -28.05 -12.78
N VAL A 226 -2.03 -27.99 -12.42
CA VAL A 226 -1.61 -27.66 -11.06
C VAL A 226 -1.43 -26.16 -10.89
N LEU A 227 -0.49 -25.54 -11.63
CA LEU A 227 -0.13 -24.13 -11.44
C LEU A 227 -1.32 -23.18 -11.70
N LYS A 228 -2.10 -23.44 -12.74
CA LYS A 228 -3.27 -22.62 -13.08
C LYS A 228 -4.28 -22.55 -11.93
N ASN A 229 -4.56 -23.68 -11.29
CA ASN A 229 -5.51 -23.75 -10.19
C ASN A 229 -4.88 -23.27 -8.86
N ALA A 230 -3.60 -23.56 -8.63
CA ALA A 230 -2.87 -23.09 -7.47
C ALA A 230 -2.59 -21.58 -7.46
N ALA A 231 -2.64 -20.92 -8.63
CA ALA A 231 -2.46 -19.48 -8.73
C ALA A 231 -3.68 -18.65 -8.24
N ILE A 232 -4.88 -19.26 -8.15
CA ILE A 232 -6.08 -18.53 -7.72
C ILE A 232 -5.93 -17.93 -6.33
N PRO A 233 -5.55 -18.67 -5.26
CA PRO A 233 -5.31 -18.09 -3.94
C PRO A 233 -4.17 -17.06 -3.95
N LEU A 234 -3.15 -17.23 -4.78
CA LEU A 234 -2.04 -16.29 -4.92
C LEU A 234 -2.52 -14.94 -5.45
N ILE A 235 -3.37 -14.93 -6.49
CA ILE A 235 -3.89 -13.69 -7.08
C ILE A 235 -4.72 -12.93 -6.05
N THR A 236 -5.54 -13.62 -5.27
CA THR A 236 -6.30 -13.02 -4.18
C THR A 236 -5.38 -12.41 -3.12
N ALA A 237 -4.34 -13.13 -2.69
CA ALA A 237 -3.36 -12.64 -1.73
C ALA A 237 -2.59 -11.41 -2.25
N LEU A 238 -2.23 -11.39 -3.53
CA LEU A 238 -1.57 -10.24 -4.16
C LEU A 238 -2.44 -8.97 -4.09
N GLY A 239 -3.76 -9.13 -4.20
CA GLY A 239 -4.69 -8.02 -4.01
C GLY A 239 -4.68 -7.45 -2.61
N MET A 240 -4.68 -8.30 -1.61
CA MET A 240 -4.61 -7.89 -0.21
C MET A 240 -3.30 -7.15 0.12
N HIS A 241 -2.19 -7.59 -0.46
CA HIS A 241 -0.88 -6.99 -0.23
C HIS A 241 -0.70 -5.58 -0.83
N ILE A 242 -1.53 -5.17 -1.80
CA ILE A 242 -1.46 -3.79 -2.34
C ILE A 242 -1.70 -2.76 -1.23
N GLY A 243 -2.65 -3.01 -0.33
CA GLY A 243 -2.87 -2.14 0.83
C GLY A 243 -1.68 -2.09 1.78
N GLU A 244 -1.06 -3.23 2.04
CA GLU A 244 0.16 -3.31 2.85
C GLU A 244 1.35 -2.60 2.19
N LEU A 245 1.48 -2.71 0.87
CA LEU A 245 2.51 -1.99 0.11
C LEU A 245 2.34 -0.48 0.26
N ILE A 246 1.12 0.04 0.07
CA ILE A 246 0.84 1.47 0.20
C ILE A 246 1.14 1.97 1.62
N GLY A 247 0.72 1.24 2.66
CA GLY A 247 1.02 1.57 4.05
C GLY A 247 2.51 1.44 4.40
N GLY A 248 3.18 0.43 3.86
CA GLY A 248 4.60 0.16 4.09
C GLY A 248 5.54 1.18 3.42
N THR A 249 5.10 1.85 2.35
CA THR A 249 5.93 2.83 1.66
C THR A 249 6.26 4.04 2.52
N LEU A 250 5.37 4.48 3.42
CA LEU A 250 5.54 5.66 4.28
C LEU A 250 6.91 5.70 4.98
N ILE A 251 7.23 4.62 5.69
CA ILE A 251 8.48 4.52 6.47
C ILE A 251 9.67 4.33 5.53
N ILE A 252 9.53 3.50 4.51
CA ILE A 252 10.61 3.19 3.56
C ILE A 252 10.97 4.42 2.72
N GLU A 253 10.00 5.18 2.25
CA GLU A 253 10.24 6.45 1.56
C GLU A 253 11.03 7.44 2.42
N SER A 254 10.74 7.47 3.73
CA SER A 254 11.47 8.32 4.68
C SER A 254 12.91 7.84 4.89
N ILE A 255 13.15 6.53 5.02
CA ILE A 255 14.48 5.94 5.23
C ILE A 255 15.38 6.20 4.00
N PHE A 256 14.85 5.97 2.80
CA PHE A 256 15.62 6.09 1.56
C PHE A 256 15.58 7.49 0.95
N ALA A 257 14.99 8.48 1.63
CA ALA A 257 14.78 9.83 1.11
C ALA A 257 14.06 9.86 -0.27
N TRP A 258 13.17 8.87 -0.51
CA TRP A 258 12.38 8.75 -1.73
C TRP A 258 11.30 9.85 -1.78
N PRO A 259 11.15 10.60 -2.89
CA PRO A 259 10.25 11.76 -2.95
C PRO A 259 8.79 11.34 -3.19
N GLY A 260 8.25 10.50 -2.33
CA GLY A 260 6.86 10.03 -2.40
C GLY A 260 5.93 10.76 -1.43
N VAL A 261 4.62 10.48 -1.61
CA VAL A 261 3.56 11.06 -0.75
C VAL A 261 3.70 10.60 0.70
N GLY A 262 4.22 9.40 0.94
CA GLY A 262 4.42 8.86 2.28
C GLY A 262 5.44 9.67 3.07
N ARG A 263 6.59 9.96 2.48
CA ARG A 263 7.61 10.82 3.11
C ARG A 263 7.06 12.23 3.38
N TYR A 264 6.31 12.79 2.45
CA TYR A 264 5.66 14.09 2.62
C TYR A 264 4.66 14.07 3.78
N ALA A 265 3.83 13.02 3.86
CA ALA A 265 2.88 12.83 4.95
C ALA A 265 3.57 12.63 6.31
N VAL A 266 4.64 11.85 6.39
CA VAL A 266 5.42 11.68 7.63
C VAL A 266 5.96 13.01 8.11
N SER A 267 6.52 13.84 7.22
CA SER A 267 6.95 15.20 7.55
C SER A 267 5.78 16.06 8.06
N ALA A 268 4.64 15.99 7.41
CA ALA A 268 3.43 16.72 7.82
C ALA A 268 2.93 16.29 9.20
N ILE A 269 2.97 14.99 9.52
CA ILE A 269 2.57 14.47 10.83
C ILE A 269 3.48 15.03 11.94
N PHE A 270 4.80 14.97 11.74
CA PHE A 270 5.76 15.53 12.73
C PHE A 270 5.62 17.04 12.89
N ASN A 271 5.28 17.74 11.83
CA ASN A 271 5.06 19.18 11.84
C ASN A 271 3.64 19.57 12.29
N ARG A 272 2.72 18.64 12.39
CA ARG A 272 1.28 18.89 12.64
C ARG A 272 0.64 19.77 11.58
N ASP A 273 0.97 19.51 10.33
CA ASP A 273 0.38 20.18 9.16
C ASP A 273 -0.98 19.54 8.84
N TYR A 274 -2.02 20.05 9.50
CA TYR A 274 -3.37 19.46 9.45
C TYR A 274 -3.95 19.31 8.05
N PRO A 275 -3.89 20.35 7.16
CA PRO A 275 -4.43 20.21 5.82
C PRO A 275 -3.77 19.09 5.02
N VAL A 276 -2.45 18.92 5.14
CA VAL A 276 -1.71 17.85 4.46
C VAL A 276 -2.13 16.49 4.98
N ILE A 277 -2.23 16.31 6.32
CA ILE A 277 -2.60 15.03 6.93
C ILE A 277 -4.01 14.62 6.51
N GLN A 278 -4.97 15.55 6.50
CA GLN A 278 -6.35 15.29 6.10
C GLN A 278 -6.44 14.88 4.62
N CYS A 279 -5.85 15.66 3.73
CA CYS A 279 -5.87 15.38 2.30
C CYS A 279 -5.14 14.06 1.98
N PHE A 280 -3.96 13.83 2.58
CA PHE A 280 -3.21 12.58 2.42
C PHE A 280 -4.04 11.37 2.81
N THR A 281 -4.71 11.41 3.97
CA THR A 281 -5.54 10.30 4.46
C THR A 281 -6.65 9.96 3.45
N LEU A 282 -7.38 10.96 2.95
CA LEU A 282 -8.43 10.73 1.96
C LEU A 282 -7.88 10.24 0.62
N LEU A 283 -6.77 10.82 0.15
CA LEU A 283 -6.11 10.38 -1.08
C LEU A 283 -5.70 8.90 -0.98
N MET A 284 -5.12 8.49 0.15
CA MET A 284 -4.72 7.09 0.35
C MET A 284 -5.92 6.14 0.41
N VAL A 285 -7.04 6.55 1.00
CA VAL A 285 -8.28 5.76 0.97
C VAL A 285 -8.76 5.57 -0.47
N VAL A 286 -8.76 6.64 -1.29
CA VAL A 286 -9.12 6.55 -2.71
C VAL A 286 -8.19 5.60 -3.45
N VAL A 287 -6.88 5.78 -3.33
CA VAL A 287 -5.87 4.94 -3.99
C VAL A 287 -6.04 3.48 -3.57
N PHE A 288 -6.20 3.21 -2.27
CA PHE A 288 -6.42 1.86 -1.74
C PHE A 288 -7.66 1.20 -2.35
N VAL A 289 -8.80 1.89 -2.36
CA VAL A 289 -10.05 1.34 -2.91
C VAL A 289 -9.94 1.10 -4.42
N LEU A 290 -9.32 2.03 -5.16
CA LEU A 290 -9.11 1.86 -6.60
C LEU A 290 -8.18 0.67 -6.92
N CYS A 291 -7.09 0.52 -6.17
CA CYS A 291 -6.20 -0.62 -6.31
C CYS A 291 -6.91 -1.95 -6.02
N ASN A 292 -7.68 -2.02 -4.93
CA ASN A 292 -8.47 -3.22 -4.63
C ASN A 292 -9.52 -3.50 -5.73
N LEU A 293 -10.18 -2.48 -6.25
CA LEU A 293 -11.14 -2.65 -7.36
C LEU A 293 -10.46 -3.24 -8.60
N ILE A 294 -9.26 -2.78 -8.95
CA ILE A 294 -8.50 -3.34 -10.08
C ILE A 294 -8.21 -4.82 -9.85
N VAL A 295 -7.77 -5.19 -8.65
CA VAL A 295 -7.48 -6.59 -8.30
C VAL A 295 -8.74 -7.45 -8.33
N ASP A 296 -9.85 -6.95 -7.82
CA ASP A 296 -11.13 -7.65 -7.84
C ASP A 296 -11.61 -7.87 -9.29
N ILE A 297 -11.41 -6.90 -10.19
CA ILE A 297 -11.69 -7.06 -11.62
C ILE A 297 -10.80 -8.15 -12.24
N ILE A 298 -9.51 -8.17 -11.91
CA ILE A 298 -8.58 -9.20 -12.37
C ILE A 298 -9.00 -10.58 -11.85
N ASN A 299 -9.33 -10.70 -10.57
CA ASN A 299 -9.81 -11.95 -9.97
C ASN A 299 -11.11 -12.44 -10.64
N ALA A 300 -12.08 -11.56 -10.84
CA ALA A 300 -13.33 -11.90 -11.53
C ALA A 300 -13.15 -12.28 -13.01
N ALA A 301 -12.08 -11.80 -13.65
CA ALA A 301 -11.73 -12.20 -15.00
C ALA A 301 -11.07 -13.59 -15.07
N LEU A 302 -10.28 -13.94 -14.05
CA LEU A 302 -9.51 -15.18 -13.99
C LEU A 302 -10.30 -16.35 -13.38
N ASP A 303 -11.20 -16.09 -12.41
CA ASP A 303 -12.06 -17.09 -11.80
C ASP A 303 -13.55 -16.77 -12.04
N PRO A 304 -14.20 -17.47 -13.00
CA PRO A 304 -15.63 -17.29 -13.26
C PRO A 304 -16.54 -17.68 -12.07
N ARG A 305 -16.06 -18.45 -11.10
CA ARG A 305 -16.85 -18.90 -9.93
C ARG A 305 -17.15 -17.76 -8.97
N VAL A 306 -16.27 -16.78 -8.88
CA VAL A 306 -16.50 -15.56 -8.10
C VAL A 306 -17.73 -14.79 -8.58
N ARG A 307 -18.06 -14.88 -9.88
CA ARG A 307 -19.25 -14.25 -10.46
C ARG A 307 -20.58 -14.92 -10.04
N GLN A 308 -20.57 -16.19 -9.69
CA GLN A 308 -21.80 -16.97 -9.41
C GLN A 308 -22.27 -16.80 -7.96
N HIS A 309 -21.36 -16.71 -6.99
CA HIS A 309 -21.71 -16.53 -5.58
C HIS A 309 -22.25 -15.14 -5.22
N GLU A 310 -21.90 -14.11 -5.98
CA GLU A 310 -22.41 -12.75 -5.73
C GLU A 310 -23.80 -12.49 -6.39
N GLY A 311 -24.21 -13.32 -7.33
CA GLY A 311 -25.55 -13.27 -7.94
C GLY A 311 -26.65 -13.90 -7.09
N GLU A 312 -26.33 -14.72 -6.09
CA GLU A 312 -27.29 -15.36 -5.18
C GLU A 312 -27.63 -14.51 -3.94
N HIS A 313 -26.92 -13.42 -3.70
CA HIS A 313 -27.16 -12.48 -2.58
C HIS A 313 -27.59 -11.08 -3.04
N ALA A 314 -27.98 -10.92 -4.29
CA ALA A 314 -28.59 -9.73 -4.86
C ALA A 314 -30.05 -10.04 -5.19
#